data_0df671414947cfc37d098e7ac7355967
#
_entry.id   0df671414947cfc37d098e7ac7355967
#
_cell.length_a   1.000
_cell.length_b   1.000
_cell.length_c   1.000
_cell.angle_alpha   90.00
_cell.angle_beta   90.00
_cell.angle_gamma   90.00
#
_symmetry.space_group_name_H-M   'P 1'
#
loop_
_entity.id
_entity.type
_entity.pdbx_description
1 polymer ?
#
loop_
_entity_poly.entity_id
_entity_poly.type
_entity_poly.pdbx_seq_one_letter_code
_entity_poly.pdbx_strand_id
1 'polypeptide(L)'
;RRGGKGIKGAALKQDDVVSHFFVTTTHHWLLFFTNRGRVYRVKAYELPEAGRDARGQHVANLLALQSDESITQVLDLRDYAQAEYLVLATRGGMVKKTKLDEYDSNRTGGLIAINLRDDDELISAQLVGERDDLMLVSRKGYSVRFTADEASLRAMGRATSGVIGMRFKTKDDHLLSMDVVKAGAYVVTVTDGGFAKRTLVDEWNAKGRGTQGVRAMKLVEDRGGLVGALVAEENDQIFAIASNGIVIRTRVSEIRPTGRDTMGVSLMNLNEGEELIAVARASESDDDEDVAVDAATAKE
;
A
#
# COMPACT_ATOMS: atom_id res chain seq x y z
N ARG A 1 -15.64 0.16 -16.62
CA ARG A 1 -15.21 0.28 -18.04
C ARG A 1 -13.79 0.84 -18.07
N ARG A 2 -12.88 0.24 -18.81
CA ARG A 2 -11.55 0.83 -19.04
C ARG A 2 -11.72 2.21 -19.68
N GLY A 3 -10.91 3.20 -19.25
CA GLY A 3 -10.97 4.56 -19.76
C GLY A 3 -12.18 5.38 -19.30
N GLY A 4 -12.85 4.98 -18.23
CA GLY A 4 -13.89 5.80 -17.59
C GLY A 4 -13.32 7.07 -16.96
N LYS A 5 -14.19 8.10 -16.79
CA LYS A 5 -13.78 9.38 -16.17
C LYS A 5 -13.71 9.36 -14.65
N GLY A 6 -14.05 8.23 -14.01
CA GLY A 6 -14.09 8.09 -12.55
C GLY A 6 -15.23 8.87 -11.89
N ILE A 7 -15.31 8.77 -10.57
CA ILE A 7 -16.30 9.48 -9.73
C ILE A 7 -15.52 10.31 -8.71
N LYS A 8 -15.96 11.55 -8.47
CA LYS A 8 -15.39 12.40 -7.44
C LYS A 8 -15.68 11.80 -6.05
N GLY A 9 -14.64 11.49 -5.30
CA GLY A 9 -14.70 10.99 -3.94
C GLY A 9 -14.91 12.11 -2.91
N ALA A 10 -13.87 12.46 -2.18
CA ALA A 10 -13.90 13.52 -1.18
C ALA A 10 -13.81 14.92 -1.80
N ALA A 11 -14.33 15.94 -1.08
CA ALA A 11 -14.08 17.33 -1.41
C ALA A 11 -12.66 17.71 -0.96
N LEU A 12 -11.75 17.87 -1.92
CA LEU A 12 -10.38 18.27 -1.68
C LEU A 12 -10.23 19.80 -1.63
N LYS A 13 -9.34 20.29 -0.76
CA LYS A 13 -8.85 21.67 -0.85
C LYS A 13 -7.94 21.80 -2.06
N GLN A 14 -7.66 23.05 -2.46
CA GLN A 14 -6.59 23.29 -3.41
C GLN A 14 -5.29 22.70 -2.86
N ASP A 15 -4.56 21.94 -3.66
CA ASP A 15 -3.33 21.23 -3.32
C ASP A 15 -3.47 19.95 -2.43
N ASP A 16 -4.68 19.57 -2.03
CA ASP A 16 -4.91 18.28 -1.37
C ASP A 16 -4.93 17.12 -2.38
N VAL A 17 -4.38 15.99 -1.98
CA VAL A 17 -4.43 14.72 -2.73
C VAL A 17 -4.82 13.58 -1.80
N VAL A 18 -5.55 12.57 -2.34
CA VAL A 18 -5.84 11.34 -1.60
C VAL A 18 -4.59 10.46 -1.62
N SER A 19 -3.98 10.22 -0.47
CA SER A 19 -2.77 9.40 -0.35
C SER A 19 -3.03 8.01 0.23
N HIS A 20 -4.07 7.85 1.06
CA HIS A 20 -4.43 6.58 1.68
C HIS A 20 -5.94 6.37 1.64
N PHE A 21 -6.35 5.13 1.37
CA PHE A 21 -7.74 4.69 1.40
C PHE A 21 -7.81 3.32 2.05
N PHE A 22 -8.76 3.10 2.97
CA PHE A 22 -8.97 1.82 3.65
C PHE A 22 -10.43 1.66 4.11
N VAL A 23 -10.84 0.42 4.31
CA VAL A 23 -12.14 0.05 4.87
C VAL A 23 -11.91 -0.66 6.21
N THR A 24 -12.75 -0.38 7.20
CA THR A 24 -12.63 -0.94 8.54
C THR A 24 -13.99 -1.08 9.21
N THR A 25 -14.03 -1.77 10.35
CA THR A 25 -15.20 -1.83 11.23
C THR A 25 -14.95 -1.02 12.52
N THR A 26 -16.02 -0.52 13.12
CA THR A 26 -15.96 0.46 14.24
C THR A 26 -15.12 0.01 15.44
N HIS A 27 -15.07 -1.29 15.72
CA HIS A 27 -14.36 -1.83 16.90
C HIS A 27 -12.93 -2.29 16.61
N HIS A 28 -12.47 -2.22 15.37
CA HIS A 28 -11.09 -2.54 15.02
C HIS A 28 -10.13 -1.46 15.51
N TRP A 29 -8.87 -1.87 15.73
CA TRP A 29 -7.76 -0.96 15.87
C TRP A 29 -7.28 -0.51 14.50
N LEU A 30 -6.97 0.76 14.38
CA LEU A 30 -6.23 1.31 13.26
C LEU A 30 -4.81 1.65 13.72
N LEU A 31 -3.84 1.06 13.04
CA LEU A 31 -2.42 1.33 13.28
C LEU A 31 -1.92 2.27 12.18
N PHE A 32 -1.53 3.47 12.58
CA PHE A 32 -1.00 4.50 11.69
C PHE A 32 0.52 4.52 11.80
N PHE A 33 1.19 4.04 10.76
CA PHE A 33 2.64 4.06 10.65
C PHE A 33 3.10 5.34 9.99
N THR A 34 4.17 5.95 10.50
CA THR A 34 4.70 7.19 9.96
C THR A 34 6.02 6.97 9.25
N ASN A 35 6.38 7.90 8.36
CA ASN A 35 7.66 7.93 7.65
C ASN A 35 8.87 7.93 8.61
N ARG A 36 8.68 8.37 9.85
CA ARG A 36 9.72 8.39 10.90
C ARG A 36 9.82 7.10 11.71
N GLY A 37 9.12 6.05 11.29
CA GLY A 37 9.19 4.75 11.91
C GLY A 37 8.46 4.65 13.25
N ARG A 38 7.44 5.48 13.44
CA ARG A 38 6.56 5.43 14.62
C ARG A 38 5.21 4.85 14.23
N VAL A 39 4.50 4.33 15.22
CA VAL A 39 3.12 3.86 15.07
C VAL A 39 2.23 4.47 16.13
N TYR A 40 1.05 4.92 15.71
CA TYR A 40 -0.03 5.41 16.55
C TYR A 40 -1.23 4.48 16.38
N ARG A 41 -1.97 4.21 17.43
CA ARG A 41 -3.19 3.42 17.34
C ARG A 41 -4.41 4.17 17.83
N VAL A 42 -5.52 3.96 17.15
CA VAL A 42 -6.84 4.48 17.50
C VAL A 42 -7.89 3.42 17.22
N LYS A 43 -8.97 3.43 17.97
CA LYS A 43 -10.16 2.66 17.60
C LYS A 43 -10.86 3.33 16.43
N ALA A 44 -11.39 2.54 15.49
CA ALA A 44 -12.05 3.09 14.30
C ALA A 44 -13.23 4.01 14.67
N TYR A 45 -13.96 3.73 15.76
CA TYR A 45 -15.05 4.58 16.24
C TYR A 45 -14.60 5.96 16.75
N GLU A 46 -13.31 6.15 17.02
CA GLU A 46 -12.74 7.45 17.43
C GLU A 46 -12.50 8.38 16.23
N LEU A 47 -12.59 7.84 15.01
CA LEU A 47 -12.49 8.66 13.80
C LEU A 47 -13.75 9.54 13.67
N PRO A 48 -13.59 10.80 13.23
CA PRO A 48 -14.73 11.67 13.01
C PRO A 48 -15.60 11.17 11.86
N GLU A 49 -16.89 11.01 12.12
CA GLU A 49 -17.87 10.70 11.09
C GLU A 49 -18.12 11.90 10.18
N ALA A 50 -18.18 11.66 8.89
CA ALA A 50 -18.46 12.70 7.90
C ALA A 50 -19.06 12.11 6.62
N GLY A 51 -19.88 12.89 5.93
CA GLY A 51 -20.39 12.53 4.61
C GLY A 51 -19.27 12.39 3.57
N ARG A 52 -19.53 11.64 2.51
CA ARG A 52 -18.57 11.36 1.44
C ARG A 52 -17.94 12.61 0.83
N ASP A 53 -18.70 13.67 0.71
CA ASP A 53 -18.32 14.96 0.11
C ASP A 53 -17.89 16.02 1.15
N ALA A 54 -17.83 15.63 2.43
CA ALA A 54 -17.39 16.53 3.50
C ALA A 54 -15.90 16.86 3.38
N ARG A 55 -15.53 18.03 3.92
CA ARG A 55 -14.12 18.38 4.10
C ARG A 55 -13.52 17.56 5.23
N GLY A 56 -12.34 17.00 5.00
CA GLY A 56 -11.59 16.27 6.02
C GLY A 56 -11.10 17.18 7.15
N GLN A 57 -10.75 16.56 8.26
CA GLN A 57 -10.08 17.20 9.39
C GLN A 57 -8.57 16.99 9.32
N HIS A 58 -7.83 17.86 9.94
CA HIS A 58 -6.38 17.72 10.03
C HIS A 58 -6.02 16.51 10.93
N VAL A 59 -5.12 15.66 10.47
CA VAL A 59 -4.74 14.43 11.20
C VAL A 59 -4.15 14.71 12.59
N ALA A 60 -3.57 15.88 12.82
CA ALA A 60 -3.10 16.30 14.14
C ALA A 60 -4.21 16.44 15.19
N ASN A 61 -5.48 16.51 14.79
CA ASN A 61 -6.61 16.46 15.71
C ASN A 61 -6.85 15.05 16.26
N LEU A 62 -6.35 14.04 15.58
CA LEU A 62 -6.51 12.63 15.95
C LEU A 62 -5.24 12.04 16.53
N LEU A 63 -4.09 12.34 15.94
CA LEU A 63 -2.79 11.76 16.28
C LEU A 63 -1.80 12.86 16.70
N ALA A 64 -1.05 12.59 17.77
CA ALA A 64 0.01 13.48 18.25
C ALA A 64 1.28 13.38 17.38
N LEU A 65 1.14 13.64 16.08
CA LEU A 65 2.26 13.61 15.14
C LEU A 65 3.26 14.73 15.41
N GLN A 66 4.54 14.46 15.18
CA GLN A 66 5.58 15.48 15.15
C GLN A 66 5.50 16.28 13.85
N SER A 67 6.12 17.44 13.79
CA SER A 67 6.01 18.35 12.64
C SER A 67 6.53 17.79 11.33
N ASP A 68 7.43 16.82 11.38
CA ASP A 68 8.06 16.17 10.23
C ASP A 68 7.52 14.75 9.96
N GLU A 69 6.49 14.33 10.69
CA GLU A 69 5.83 13.05 10.50
C GLU A 69 4.68 13.14 9.49
N SER A 70 4.62 12.15 8.61
CA SER A 70 3.50 11.89 7.71
C SER A 70 3.11 10.41 7.76
N ILE A 71 1.83 10.11 7.58
CA ILE A 71 1.34 8.73 7.55
C ILE A 71 1.75 8.08 6.23
N THR A 72 2.38 6.91 6.31
CA THR A 72 2.80 6.14 5.14
C THR A 72 2.02 4.85 4.95
N GLN A 73 1.50 4.28 6.02
CA GLN A 73 0.74 3.04 6.00
C GLN A 73 -0.32 3.04 7.10
N VAL A 74 -1.51 2.53 6.79
CA VAL A 74 -2.55 2.26 7.77
C VAL A 74 -2.87 0.77 7.75
N LEU A 75 -2.88 0.12 8.91
CA LEU A 75 -3.32 -1.25 9.07
C LEU A 75 -4.62 -1.29 9.88
N ASP A 76 -5.58 -2.04 9.36
CA ASP A 76 -6.78 -2.44 10.08
C ASP A 76 -6.48 -3.72 10.88
N LEU A 77 -6.67 -3.66 12.18
CA LEU A 77 -6.35 -4.75 13.09
C LEU A 77 -7.56 -5.07 13.98
N ARG A 78 -8.16 -6.23 13.78
CA ARG A 78 -9.26 -6.71 14.63
C ARG A 78 -8.79 -6.90 16.08
N ASP A 79 -7.68 -7.62 16.26
CA ASP A 79 -7.01 -7.87 17.54
C ASP A 79 -5.55 -8.30 17.30
N TYR A 80 -4.75 -8.37 18.37
CA TYR A 80 -3.32 -8.73 18.28
C TYR A 80 -3.07 -10.25 18.12
N ALA A 81 -4.12 -11.08 18.08
CA ALA A 81 -4.05 -12.50 17.73
C ALA A 81 -4.29 -12.77 16.23
N GLN A 82 -4.61 -11.74 15.44
CA GLN A 82 -4.91 -11.84 14.01
C GLN A 82 -3.73 -12.35 13.19
N ALA A 83 -2.50 -12.04 13.60
CA ALA A 83 -1.28 -12.54 13.00
C ALA A 83 -0.20 -12.70 14.05
N GLU A 84 0.81 -13.53 13.78
CA GLU A 84 1.92 -13.73 14.69
C GLU A 84 2.95 -12.61 14.63
N TYR A 85 3.21 -12.09 13.42
CA TYR A 85 4.25 -11.11 13.16
C TYR A 85 3.75 -9.90 12.36
N LEU A 86 4.46 -8.81 12.55
CA LEU A 86 4.43 -7.62 11.71
C LEU A 86 5.78 -7.49 11.00
N VAL A 87 5.76 -7.31 9.68
CA VAL A 87 6.96 -6.96 8.92
C VAL A 87 6.85 -5.52 8.46
N LEU A 88 7.91 -4.76 8.71
CA LEU A 88 8.10 -3.39 8.26
C LEU A 88 9.15 -3.33 7.17
N ALA A 89 8.96 -2.44 6.21
CA ALA A 89 9.93 -2.20 5.14
C ALA A 89 10.20 -0.71 4.99
N THR A 90 11.46 -0.38 4.70
CA THR A 90 11.91 0.99 4.52
C THR A 90 12.19 1.31 3.06
N ARG A 91 12.20 2.60 2.74
CA ARG A 91 12.55 3.12 1.41
C ARG A 91 13.93 2.65 0.95
N GLY A 92 14.89 2.54 1.87
CA GLY A 92 16.24 2.05 1.63
C GLY A 92 16.36 0.53 1.46
N GLY A 93 15.25 -0.20 1.52
CA GLY A 93 15.22 -1.65 1.29
C GLY A 93 15.48 -2.50 2.53
N MET A 94 15.45 -1.91 3.74
CA MET A 94 15.52 -2.65 4.99
C MET A 94 14.17 -3.29 5.29
N VAL A 95 14.18 -4.48 5.89
CA VAL A 95 12.99 -5.17 6.40
C VAL A 95 13.20 -5.64 7.83
N LYS A 96 12.14 -5.63 8.61
CA LYS A 96 12.18 -6.05 10.01
C LYS A 96 10.92 -6.85 10.37
N LYS A 97 11.10 -8.05 10.88
CA LYS A 97 10.02 -8.88 11.43
C LYS A 97 10.04 -8.79 12.96
N THR A 98 8.88 -8.49 13.54
CA THR A 98 8.71 -8.37 15.00
C THR A 98 7.38 -9.04 15.38
N LYS A 99 7.32 -9.65 16.55
CA LYS A 99 6.05 -10.19 17.07
C LYS A 99 5.02 -9.06 17.18
N LEU A 100 3.81 -9.32 16.70
CA LEU A 100 2.74 -8.34 16.66
C LEU A 100 2.38 -7.82 18.07
N ASP A 101 2.42 -8.66 19.08
CA ASP A 101 2.10 -8.30 20.46
C ASP A 101 3.07 -7.26 21.08
N GLU A 102 4.27 -7.11 20.54
CA GLU A 102 5.18 -6.02 20.95
C GLU A 102 4.67 -4.61 20.60
N TYR A 103 3.67 -4.52 19.74
CA TYR A 103 2.99 -3.27 19.35
C TYR A 103 1.71 -2.99 20.14
N ASP A 104 1.29 -3.90 21.01
CA ASP A 104 0.16 -3.69 21.93
C ASP A 104 0.57 -2.76 23.06
N SER A 105 0.22 -1.50 22.93
CA SER A 105 0.59 -0.46 23.89
C SER A 105 -0.49 0.60 24.01
N ASN A 106 -0.72 1.05 25.23
CA ASN A 106 -1.67 2.13 25.53
C ASN A 106 -1.07 3.54 25.41
N ARG A 107 0.15 3.66 24.88
CA ARG A 107 0.80 4.96 24.72
C ARG A 107 0.14 5.77 23.61
N THR A 108 -0.42 6.93 23.95
CA THR A 108 -1.08 7.83 22.99
C THR A 108 -0.09 8.70 22.20
N GLY A 109 1.12 8.92 22.70
CA GLY A 109 2.17 9.71 22.05
C GLY A 109 2.95 8.98 20.96
N GLY A 110 2.44 7.82 20.50
CA GLY A 110 3.12 6.98 19.52
C GLY A 110 4.18 6.06 20.12
N LEU A 111 4.55 5.06 19.35
CA LEU A 111 5.48 4.01 19.73
C LEU A 111 6.55 3.89 18.65
N ILE A 112 7.81 3.69 19.01
CA ILE A 112 8.85 3.36 18.02
C ILE A 112 8.52 2.02 17.40
N ALA A 113 8.26 2.00 16.10
CA ALA A 113 7.97 0.79 15.34
C ALA A 113 9.25 0.17 14.78
N ILE A 114 10.20 0.99 14.37
CA ILE A 114 11.50 0.63 13.84
C ILE A 114 12.50 1.77 14.09
N ASN A 115 13.74 1.44 14.40
CA ASN A 115 14.82 2.42 14.39
C ASN A 115 15.33 2.59 12.96
N LEU A 116 15.00 3.71 12.34
CA LEU A 116 15.46 4.03 11.01
C LEU A 116 16.95 4.36 11.00
N ARG A 117 17.63 3.98 9.92
CA ARG A 117 18.96 4.51 9.60
C ARG A 117 18.85 5.96 9.12
N ASP A 118 19.97 6.67 9.11
CA ASP A 118 20.03 8.05 8.63
C ASP A 118 19.45 8.14 7.20
N ASP A 119 18.64 9.16 6.97
CA ASP A 119 18.00 9.46 5.70
C ASP A 119 17.04 8.37 5.14
N ASP A 120 16.67 7.38 5.96
CA ASP A 120 15.69 6.36 5.57
C ASP A 120 14.29 6.69 6.07
N GLU A 121 13.29 6.10 5.43
CA GLU A 121 11.88 6.27 5.76
C GLU A 121 11.16 4.91 5.79
N LEU A 122 10.23 4.77 6.73
CA LEU A 122 9.31 3.63 6.72
C LEU A 122 8.27 3.84 5.61
N ILE A 123 8.04 2.81 4.79
CA ILE A 123 7.09 2.89 3.68
C ILE A 123 5.98 1.85 3.73
N SER A 124 6.18 0.73 4.40
CA SER A 124 5.20 -0.36 4.39
C SER A 124 5.20 -1.15 5.69
N ALA A 125 4.03 -1.66 6.06
CA ALA A 125 3.80 -2.55 7.18
C ALA A 125 2.80 -3.64 6.75
N GLN A 126 3.11 -4.91 7.03
CA GLN A 126 2.27 -6.05 6.68
C GLN A 126 2.19 -7.04 7.83
N LEU A 127 0.99 -7.57 8.06
CA LEU A 127 0.78 -8.71 8.95
C LEU A 127 1.23 -9.99 8.25
N VAL A 128 2.06 -10.80 8.90
CA VAL A 128 2.59 -12.02 8.31
C VAL A 128 2.54 -13.19 9.28
N GLY A 129 2.38 -14.39 8.73
CA GLY A 129 2.65 -15.66 9.40
C GLY A 129 4.09 -16.11 9.19
N GLU A 130 4.51 -17.14 9.92
CA GLU A 130 5.89 -17.63 9.94
C GLU A 130 6.40 -18.11 8.57
N ARG A 131 5.50 -18.55 7.69
CA ARG A 131 5.85 -19.16 6.40
C ARG A 131 5.38 -18.37 5.19
N ASP A 132 4.95 -17.15 5.42
CA ASP A 132 4.51 -16.29 4.31
C ASP A 132 5.70 -15.84 3.46
N ASP A 133 5.48 -15.74 2.17
CA ASP A 133 6.41 -15.09 1.26
C ASP A 133 6.09 -13.60 1.15
N LEU A 134 7.15 -12.81 1.03
CA LEU A 134 7.07 -11.37 0.79
C LEU A 134 7.51 -11.04 -0.62
N MET A 135 6.81 -10.09 -1.25
CA MET A 135 7.14 -9.50 -2.53
C MET A 135 7.53 -8.05 -2.33
N LEU A 136 8.78 -7.72 -2.61
CA LEU A 136 9.31 -6.36 -2.59
C LEU A 136 9.46 -5.86 -4.02
N VAL A 137 9.00 -4.65 -4.30
CA VAL A 137 9.11 -4.02 -5.62
C VAL A 137 9.74 -2.65 -5.49
N SER A 138 10.74 -2.36 -6.32
CA SER A 138 11.40 -1.07 -6.37
C SER A 138 10.72 -0.11 -7.37
N ARG A 139 10.96 1.19 -7.18
CA ARG A 139 10.46 2.27 -8.06
C ARG A 139 10.84 2.06 -9.52
N LYS A 140 12.03 1.49 -9.78
CA LYS A 140 12.53 1.22 -11.14
C LYS A 140 12.11 -0.14 -11.69
N GLY A 141 11.18 -0.84 -11.02
CA GLY A 141 10.54 -2.04 -11.55
C GLY A 141 11.29 -3.33 -11.32
N TYR A 142 12.18 -3.40 -10.34
CA TYR A 142 12.82 -4.64 -9.88
C TYR A 142 12.08 -5.22 -8.68
N SER A 143 12.18 -6.52 -8.48
CA SER A 143 11.41 -7.22 -7.47
C SER A 143 12.17 -8.40 -6.86
N VAL A 144 11.90 -8.65 -5.59
CA VAL A 144 12.45 -9.78 -4.82
C VAL A 144 11.28 -10.50 -4.14
N ARG A 145 11.26 -11.83 -4.25
CA ARG A 145 10.38 -12.69 -3.46
C ARG A 145 11.22 -13.56 -2.54
N PHE A 146 10.93 -13.56 -1.26
CA PHE A 146 11.57 -14.40 -0.26
C PHE A 146 10.60 -14.82 0.84
N THR A 147 10.89 -15.93 1.51
CA THR A 147 10.09 -16.43 2.62
C THR A 147 10.45 -15.70 3.91
N ALA A 148 9.45 -15.28 4.68
CA ALA A 148 9.62 -14.58 5.95
C ALA A 148 9.78 -15.55 7.14
N ASP A 149 10.40 -16.70 6.93
CA ASP A 149 10.69 -17.71 7.97
C ASP A 149 11.88 -17.29 8.85
N GLU A 150 12.10 -18.03 9.91
CA GLU A 150 13.19 -17.74 10.86
C GLU A 150 14.58 -17.85 10.23
N ALA A 151 14.74 -18.69 9.20
CA ALA A 151 16.02 -18.86 8.49
C ALA A 151 16.35 -17.65 7.62
N SER A 152 15.36 -17.08 6.93
CA SER A 152 15.54 -15.95 5.99
C SER A 152 15.31 -14.60 6.64
N LEU A 153 14.35 -14.50 7.57
CA LEU A 153 13.99 -13.26 8.25
C LEU A 153 13.69 -13.55 9.73
N ARG A 154 14.72 -13.54 10.52
CA ARG A 154 14.62 -13.76 11.97
C ARG A 154 13.80 -12.65 12.64
N ALA A 155 12.90 -13.04 13.54
CA ALA A 155 12.18 -12.09 14.37
C ALA A 155 13.13 -11.33 15.30
N MET A 156 12.89 -10.03 15.46
CA MET A 156 13.71 -9.16 16.32
C MET A 156 12.83 -8.17 17.07
N GLY A 157 13.43 -7.52 18.06
CA GLY A 157 12.74 -6.57 18.91
C GLY A 157 12.23 -5.34 18.14
N ARG A 158 11.20 -4.72 18.67
CA ARG A 158 10.50 -3.58 18.07
C ARG A 158 11.43 -2.40 17.76
N ALA A 159 12.32 -2.04 18.65
CA ALA A 159 13.22 -0.90 18.52
C ALA A 159 14.56 -1.27 17.85
N THR A 160 14.55 -2.05 16.79
CA THR A 160 15.73 -2.41 15.98
C THR A 160 15.58 -1.89 14.55
N SER A 161 16.68 -1.90 13.80
CA SER A 161 16.73 -1.34 12.43
C SER A 161 16.42 -2.35 11.33
N GLY A 162 16.35 -3.64 11.65
CA GLY A 162 16.11 -4.69 10.67
C GLY A 162 17.35 -5.11 9.88
N VAL A 163 17.09 -5.78 8.77
CA VAL A 163 18.09 -6.37 7.87
C VAL A 163 17.81 -5.96 6.42
N ILE A 164 18.79 -6.16 5.53
CA ILE A 164 18.60 -5.85 4.11
C ILE A 164 17.59 -6.83 3.50
N GLY A 165 16.48 -6.31 3.00
CA GLY A 165 15.48 -7.06 2.24
C GLY A 165 15.77 -7.07 0.75
N MET A 166 16.10 -5.91 0.19
CA MET A 166 16.41 -5.70 -1.22
C MET A 166 17.59 -4.73 -1.38
N ARG A 167 18.44 -5.00 -2.37
CA ARG A 167 19.47 -4.08 -2.85
C ARG A 167 19.04 -3.49 -4.18
N PHE A 168 19.46 -2.26 -4.46
CA PHE A 168 19.10 -1.56 -5.69
C PHE A 168 20.27 -1.59 -6.68
N LYS A 169 19.94 -1.67 -7.98
CA LYS A 169 20.93 -1.66 -9.06
C LYS A 169 21.56 -0.29 -9.26
N THR A 170 20.81 0.76 -8.97
CA THR A 170 21.23 2.15 -9.11
C THR A 170 20.95 2.92 -7.82
N LYS A 171 21.73 3.96 -7.55
CA LYS A 171 21.63 4.75 -6.30
C LYS A 171 20.34 5.57 -6.19
N ASP A 172 19.70 5.86 -7.32
CA ASP A 172 18.48 6.63 -7.42
C ASP A 172 17.21 5.77 -7.38
N ASP A 173 17.35 4.44 -7.23
CA ASP A 173 16.24 3.54 -6.99
C ASP A 173 15.94 3.42 -5.49
N HIS A 174 14.72 3.07 -5.16
CA HIS A 174 14.27 2.86 -3.79
C HIS A 174 13.14 1.84 -3.75
N LEU A 175 12.88 1.29 -2.57
CA LEU A 175 11.75 0.40 -2.37
C LEU A 175 10.43 1.19 -2.50
N LEU A 176 9.52 0.68 -3.31
CA LEU A 176 8.20 1.26 -3.53
C LEU A 176 7.13 0.55 -2.69
N SER A 177 7.19 -0.77 -2.60
CA SER A 177 6.18 -1.57 -1.91
C SER A 177 6.73 -2.87 -1.37
N MET A 178 6.07 -3.37 -0.34
CA MET A 178 6.17 -4.72 0.18
C MET A 178 4.77 -5.27 0.39
N ASP A 179 4.51 -6.49 -0.06
CA ASP A 179 3.23 -7.16 0.14
C ASP A 179 3.43 -8.65 0.42
N VAL A 180 2.42 -9.27 1.02
CA VAL A 180 2.40 -10.71 1.27
C VAL A 180 1.92 -11.43 0.02
N VAL A 181 2.65 -12.46 -0.38
CA VAL A 181 2.30 -13.29 -1.54
C VAL A 181 1.17 -14.24 -1.16
N LYS A 182 0.12 -14.27 -1.97
CA LYS A 182 -0.96 -15.26 -1.89
C LYS A 182 -0.87 -16.21 -3.07
N ALA A 183 -1.04 -17.51 -2.84
CA ALA A 183 -1.05 -18.52 -3.89
C ALA A 183 -2.12 -18.21 -4.95
N GLY A 184 -1.75 -18.30 -6.23
CA GLY A 184 -2.66 -18.01 -7.34
C GLY A 184 -2.98 -16.54 -7.58
N ALA A 185 -2.43 -15.64 -6.78
CA ALA A 185 -2.61 -14.20 -6.94
C ALA A 185 -1.67 -13.60 -8.00
N TYR A 186 -1.83 -12.30 -8.21
CA TYR A 186 -1.06 -11.53 -9.18
C TYR A 186 -0.30 -10.41 -8.49
N VAL A 187 0.88 -10.09 -9.00
CA VAL A 187 1.53 -8.82 -8.75
C VAL A 187 0.97 -7.82 -9.76
N VAL A 188 0.28 -6.81 -9.26
CA VAL A 188 -0.24 -5.69 -10.06
C VAL A 188 0.75 -4.54 -9.94
N THR A 189 1.25 -4.07 -11.07
CA THR A 189 2.16 -2.92 -11.14
C THR A 189 1.53 -1.81 -11.95
N VAL A 190 1.65 -0.58 -11.48
CA VAL A 190 1.02 0.61 -12.07
C VAL A 190 2.04 1.73 -12.20
N THR A 191 2.08 2.38 -13.37
CA THR A 191 2.95 3.54 -13.61
C THR A 191 2.21 4.86 -13.36
N ASP A 192 2.95 5.90 -13.07
CA ASP A 192 2.42 7.27 -12.94
C ASP A 192 1.83 7.79 -14.25
N GLY A 193 2.24 7.26 -15.41
CA GLY A 193 1.65 7.54 -16.72
C GLY A 193 0.32 6.85 -17.01
N GLY A 194 -0.24 6.08 -16.05
CA GLY A 194 -1.56 5.45 -16.20
C GLY A 194 -1.55 4.07 -16.85
N PHE A 195 -0.42 3.37 -16.86
CA PHE A 195 -0.30 2.01 -17.39
C PHE A 195 -0.21 0.98 -16.26
N ALA A 196 -0.80 -0.17 -16.49
CA ALA A 196 -0.82 -1.25 -15.52
C ALA A 196 -0.64 -2.62 -16.16
N LYS A 197 -0.18 -3.57 -15.39
CA LYS A 197 -0.21 -5.00 -15.73
C LYS A 197 -0.42 -5.85 -14.49
N ARG A 198 -0.82 -7.10 -14.71
CA ARG A 198 -0.79 -8.15 -13.69
C ARG A 198 0.06 -9.32 -14.17
N THR A 199 0.83 -9.89 -13.26
CA THR A 199 1.69 -11.04 -13.50
C THR A 199 1.48 -12.05 -12.39
N LEU A 200 1.28 -13.33 -12.71
CA LEU A 200 1.14 -14.39 -11.72
C LEU A 200 2.32 -14.39 -10.75
N VAL A 201 2.05 -14.51 -9.46
CA VAL A 201 3.10 -14.58 -8.42
C VAL A 201 4.04 -15.78 -8.66
N ASP A 202 3.56 -16.83 -9.31
CA ASP A 202 4.34 -18.04 -9.64
C ASP A 202 5.48 -17.79 -10.64
N GLU A 203 5.49 -16.65 -11.32
CA GLU A 203 6.63 -16.25 -12.17
C GLU A 203 7.86 -15.82 -11.34
N TRP A 204 7.73 -15.69 -10.02
CA TRP A 204 8.84 -15.48 -9.10
C TRP A 204 9.07 -16.72 -8.25
N ASN A 205 10.25 -17.30 -8.37
CA ASN A 205 10.71 -18.27 -7.38
C ASN A 205 11.18 -17.54 -6.12
N ALA A 206 10.80 -18.05 -4.95
CA ALA A 206 11.35 -17.55 -3.69
C ALA A 206 12.86 -17.76 -3.67
N LYS A 207 13.61 -16.72 -3.33
CA LYS A 207 15.07 -16.70 -3.23
C LYS A 207 15.49 -16.09 -1.89
N GLY A 208 16.78 -15.99 -1.66
CA GLY A 208 17.29 -15.27 -0.49
C GLY A 208 16.98 -13.77 -0.58
N ARG A 209 16.72 -13.13 0.57
CA ARG A 209 16.62 -11.67 0.68
C ARG A 209 17.95 -10.98 0.40
N GLY A 210 17.91 -9.67 0.22
CA GLY A 210 19.11 -8.84 0.05
C GLY A 210 19.74 -8.93 -1.33
N THR A 211 19.02 -9.42 -2.33
CA THR A 211 19.42 -9.42 -3.74
C THR A 211 18.93 -8.16 -4.47
N GLN A 212 19.43 -7.93 -5.67
CA GLN A 212 18.91 -6.88 -6.57
C GLN A 212 17.63 -7.29 -7.30
N GLY A 213 17.26 -8.56 -7.19
CA GLY A 213 16.03 -9.11 -7.75
C GLY A 213 15.99 -9.21 -9.26
N VAL A 214 14.79 -9.41 -9.75
CA VAL A 214 14.44 -9.58 -11.15
C VAL A 214 13.44 -8.50 -11.57
N ARG A 215 13.32 -8.26 -12.87
CA ARG A 215 12.38 -7.27 -13.39
C ARG A 215 10.93 -7.70 -13.12
N ALA A 216 10.14 -6.79 -12.56
CA ALA A 216 8.70 -6.95 -12.37
C ALA A 216 7.89 -6.30 -13.50
N MET A 217 8.40 -5.22 -14.09
CA MET A 217 7.81 -4.52 -15.21
C MET A 217 8.90 -3.87 -16.06
N LYS A 218 8.76 -3.96 -17.38
CA LYS A 218 9.61 -3.21 -18.31
C LYS A 218 9.10 -1.76 -18.35
N LEU A 219 9.87 -0.84 -17.80
CA LEU A 219 9.55 0.58 -17.84
C LEU A 219 10.10 1.19 -19.11
N VAL A 220 9.30 2.07 -19.72
CA VAL A 220 9.67 2.91 -20.86
C VAL A 220 9.33 4.35 -20.54
N GLU A 221 10.12 5.28 -21.03
CA GLU A 221 10.06 6.69 -20.66
C GLU A 221 8.66 7.28 -20.87
N ASP A 222 8.04 7.00 -22.01
CA ASP A 222 6.72 7.52 -22.39
C ASP A 222 5.57 7.04 -21.47
N ARG A 223 5.79 5.99 -20.66
CA ARG A 223 4.77 5.43 -19.79
C ARG A 223 4.99 5.73 -18.31
N GLY A 224 6.08 6.42 -17.99
CA GLY A 224 6.44 6.80 -16.62
C GLY A 224 7.09 5.68 -15.80
N GLY A 225 7.35 5.98 -14.53
CA GLY A 225 7.89 5.05 -13.55
C GLY A 225 6.80 4.40 -12.71
N LEU A 226 7.15 3.38 -11.92
CA LEU A 226 6.19 2.76 -11.01
C LEU A 226 5.74 3.72 -9.92
N VAL A 227 4.43 3.81 -9.73
CA VAL A 227 3.79 4.54 -8.64
C VAL A 227 3.19 3.60 -7.61
N GLY A 228 2.88 2.37 -8.00
CA GLY A 228 2.34 1.35 -7.11
C GLY A 228 2.62 -0.07 -7.59
N ALA A 229 2.71 -0.96 -6.61
CA ALA A 229 2.76 -2.41 -6.82
C ALA A 229 2.06 -3.08 -5.63
N LEU A 230 1.25 -4.07 -5.89
CA LEU A 230 0.52 -4.80 -4.86
C LEU A 230 0.22 -6.22 -5.31
N VAL A 231 0.01 -7.11 -4.36
CA VAL A 231 -0.49 -8.47 -4.61
C VAL A 231 -2.01 -8.45 -4.51
N ALA A 232 -2.68 -8.97 -5.52
CA ALA A 232 -4.13 -9.02 -5.57
C ALA A 232 -4.63 -10.30 -6.22
N GLU A 233 -5.79 -10.76 -5.79
CA GLU A 233 -6.52 -11.87 -6.40
C GLU A 233 -7.28 -11.41 -7.64
N GLU A 234 -7.69 -12.35 -8.49
CA GLU A 234 -8.31 -12.03 -9.78
C GLU A 234 -9.58 -11.19 -9.63
N ASN A 235 -10.37 -11.47 -8.60
CA ASN A 235 -11.65 -10.80 -8.35
C ASN A 235 -11.51 -9.52 -7.52
N ASP A 236 -10.35 -9.27 -6.94
CA ASP A 236 -10.11 -8.03 -6.21
C ASP A 236 -10.25 -6.81 -7.12
N GLN A 237 -10.58 -5.69 -6.50
CA GLN A 237 -10.63 -4.40 -7.16
C GLN A 237 -9.44 -3.55 -6.74
N ILE A 238 -9.00 -2.69 -7.65
CA ILE A 238 -8.00 -1.68 -7.37
C ILE A 238 -8.56 -0.29 -7.60
N PHE A 239 -8.14 0.62 -6.75
CA PHE A 239 -8.37 2.06 -6.90
C PHE A 239 -7.09 2.71 -7.38
N ALA A 240 -7.15 3.44 -8.48
CA ALA A 240 -6.06 4.28 -8.95
C ALA A 240 -6.44 5.74 -8.74
N ILE A 241 -5.55 6.49 -8.11
CA ILE A 241 -5.79 7.86 -7.66
C ILE A 241 -4.90 8.79 -8.47
N ALA A 242 -5.52 9.74 -9.17
CA ALA A 242 -4.81 10.73 -9.97
C ALA A 242 -4.52 12.01 -9.18
N SER A 243 -3.54 12.78 -9.62
CA SER A 243 -3.10 14.04 -9.00
C SER A 243 -4.21 15.10 -8.90
N ASN A 244 -5.20 15.05 -9.79
CA ASN A 244 -6.39 15.91 -9.75
C ASN A 244 -7.48 15.44 -8.78
N GLY A 245 -7.25 14.34 -8.01
CA GLY A 245 -8.19 13.77 -7.05
C GLY A 245 -9.23 12.82 -7.66
N ILE A 246 -9.16 12.56 -8.98
CA ILE A 246 -10.02 11.57 -9.61
C ILE A 246 -9.56 10.17 -9.18
N VAL A 247 -10.51 9.34 -8.78
CA VAL A 247 -10.30 7.94 -8.43
C VAL A 247 -11.03 7.07 -9.45
N ILE A 248 -10.33 6.10 -10.02
CA ILE A 248 -10.94 5.03 -10.81
C ILE A 248 -10.88 3.72 -10.04
N ARG A 249 -11.90 2.91 -10.24
CA ARG A 249 -12.03 1.57 -9.70
C ARG A 249 -12.05 0.58 -10.86
N THR A 250 -11.22 -0.46 -10.78
CA THR A 250 -11.12 -1.48 -11.80
C THR A 250 -10.92 -2.85 -11.17
N ARG A 251 -11.48 -3.91 -11.77
CA ARG A 251 -11.21 -5.27 -11.33
C ARG A 251 -9.83 -5.71 -11.84
N VAL A 252 -9.11 -6.47 -11.02
CA VAL A 252 -7.83 -7.08 -11.42
C VAL A 252 -8.02 -7.96 -12.65
N SER A 253 -9.15 -8.68 -12.75
CA SER A 253 -9.49 -9.51 -13.92
C SER A 253 -9.58 -8.76 -15.25
N GLU A 254 -9.85 -7.46 -15.23
CA GLU A 254 -9.92 -6.62 -16.43
C GLU A 254 -8.54 -6.24 -16.99
N ILE A 255 -7.49 -6.41 -16.19
CA ILE A 255 -6.11 -6.18 -16.62
C ILE A 255 -5.60 -7.47 -17.24
N ARG A 256 -5.12 -7.41 -18.48
CA ARG A 256 -4.58 -8.59 -19.16
C ARG A 256 -3.37 -9.16 -18.41
N PRO A 257 -3.36 -10.47 -18.08
CA PRO A 257 -2.18 -11.10 -17.50
C PRO A 257 -1.05 -11.14 -18.51
N THR A 258 0.16 -10.80 -18.06
CA THR A 258 1.37 -10.77 -18.89
C THR A 258 2.58 -11.22 -18.08
N GLY A 259 3.66 -11.56 -18.74
CA GLY A 259 4.92 -11.93 -18.10
C GLY A 259 5.61 -10.76 -17.40
N ARG A 260 6.60 -11.05 -16.56
CA ARG A 260 7.32 -10.06 -15.75
C ARG A 260 7.94 -8.94 -16.56
N ASP A 261 8.63 -9.26 -17.66
CA ASP A 261 9.37 -8.28 -18.47
C ASP A 261 8.53 -7.72 -19.62
N THR A 262 7.37 -7.16 -19.29
CA THR A 262 6.44 -6.53 -20.24
C THR A 262 6.03 -5.15 -19.75
N MET A 263 5.51 -4.34 -20.66
CA MET A 263 5.23 -2.90 -20.43
C MET A 263 3.82 -2.62 -19.87
N GLY A 264 2.91 -3.59 -19.92
CA GLY A 264 1.52 -3.38 -19.49
C GLY A 264 0.62 -2.68 -20.51
N VAL A 265 -0.59 -2.37 -20.09
CA VAL A 265 -1.68 -1.77 -20.88
C VAL A 265 -2.19 -0.49 -20.23
N SER A 266 -2.89 0.35 -20.98
CA SER A 266 -3.51 1.55 -20.42
C SER A 266 -4.57 1.16 -19.38
N LEU A 267 -4.46 1.73 -18.20
CA LEU A 267 -5.41 1.63 -17.10
C LEU A 267 -6.35 2.83 -17.07
N MET A 268 -5.79 4.02 -17.25
CA MET A 268 -6.47 5.31 -17.21
C MET A 268 -5.87 6.26 -18.24
N ASN A 269 -6.74 6.97 -18.94
CA ASN A 269 -6.31 8.07 -19.80
C ASN A 269 -6.16 9.32 -18.94
N LEU A 270 -4.95 9.85 -18.89
CA LEU A 270 -4.59 11.06 -18.17
C LEU A 270 -4.50 12.23 -19.14
N ASN A 271 -4.90 13.43 -18.70
CA ASN A 271 -4.68 14.65 -19.45
C ASN A 271 -3.21 15.09 -19.31
N GLU A 272 -2.81 16.06 -20.12
CA GLU A 272 -1.48 16.65 -20.04
C GLU A 272 -1.24 17.26 -18.64
N GLY A 273 -0.12 16.89 -18.02
CA GLY A 273 0.24 17.33 -16.67
C GLY A 273 -0.44 16.56 -15.52
N GLU A 274 -1.30 15.59 -15.83
CA GLU A 274 -1.86 14.68 -14.82
C GLU A 274 -1.03 13.40 -14.70
N GLU A 275 -0.95 12.88 -13.48
CA GLU A 275 -0.27 11.62 -13.20
C GLU A 275 -1.06 10.79 -12.17
N LEU A 276 -0.86 9.48 -12.16
CA LEU A 276 -1.29 8.65 -11.05
C LEU A 276 -0.31 8.81 -9.89
N ILE A 277 -0.85 8.97 -8.69
CA ILE A 277 -0.07 9.22 -7.47
C ILE A 277 -0.13 8.06 -6.47
N ALA A 278 -1.16 7.23 -6.53
CA ALA A 278 -1.33 6.10 -5.61
C ALA A 278 -2.22 5.01 -6.22
N VAL A 279 -2.04 3.81 -5.71
CA VAL A 279 -2.88 2.64 -6.01
C VAL A 279 -3.20 1.92 -4.71
N ALA A 280 -4.44 1.51 -4.52
CA ALA A 280 -4.89 0.75 -3.38
C ALA A 280 -5.73 -0.44 -3.83
N ARG A 281 -5.77 -1.49 -3.00
CA ARG A 281 -6.60 -2.68 -3.21
C ARG A 281 -7.87 -2.59 -2.37
N ALA A 282 -9.02 -3.04 -2.95
CA ALA A 282 -10.22 -3.39 -2.23
C ALA A 282 -10.53 -4.87 -2.43
N SER A 283 -10.98 -5.57 -1.38
CA SER A 283 -11.44 -6.96 -1.49
C SER A 283 -12.90 -7.05 -1.91
N GLU A 284 -13.33 -8.22 -2.41
CA GLU A 284 -14.73 -8.44 -2.84
C GLU A 284 -15.78 -8.22 -1.75
N SER A 285 -15.41 -8.40 -0.47
CA SER A 285 -16.31 -8.17 0.67
C SER A 285 -16.79 -6.72 0.80
N ASP A 286 -16.17 -5.80 0.07
CA ASP A 286 -16.53 -4.38 0.07
C ASP A 286 -17.62 -4.04 -1.00
N ASP A 287 -18.09 -5.04 -1.76
CA ASP A 287 -19.02 -4.83 -2.88
C ASP A 287 -20.52 -4.89 -2.49
N ASP A 288 -20.88 -5.40 -1.31
CA ASP A 288 -22.28 -5.64 -0.92
C ASP A 288 -23.00 -4.40 -0.34
N GLU A 289 -22.37 -3.23 -0.28
CA GLU A 289 -23.01 -1.96 0.01
C GLU A 289 -22.99 -0.98 -1.19
N ASP A 290 -23.46 -1.41 -2.33
CA ASP A 290 -24.05 -0.50 -3.30
C ASP A 290 -25.37 0.02 -2.71
N VAL A 291 -25.25 1.07 -1.91
CA VAL A 291 -26.40 1.87 -1.50
C VAL A 291 -27.07 2.36 -2.78
N ALA A 292 -28.20 1.76 -3.09
CA ALA A 292 -29.12 2.29 -4.06
C ALA A 292 -29.35 3.78 -3.72
N VAL A 293 -28.79 4.66 -4.50
CA VAL A 293 -29.15 6.07 -4.45
C VAL A 293 -30.51 6.14 -5.08
N ASP A 294 -31.53 6.13 -4.23
CA ASP A 294 -32.89 6.49 -4.60
C ASP A 294 -32.86 7.90 -5.21
N ALA A 295 -33.00 7.94 -6.51
CA ALA A 295 -33.34 9.15 -7.23
C ALA A 295 -34.85 9.40 -7.00
N ALA A 296 -35.21 9.83 -5.82
CA ALA A 296 -36.53 10.30 -5.49
C ALA A 296 -36.59 11.83 -5.51
N THR A 297 -37.06 12.32 -6.67
CA THR A 297 -37.98 13.44 -6.80
C THR A 297 -37.64 14.77 -6.14
N ALA A 298 -37.09 15.67 -6.94
CA ALA A 298 -37.46 17.07 -6.85
C ALA A 298 -38.60 17.32 -7.87
N LYS A 299 -39.83 17.35 -7.41
CA LYS A 299 -40.97 18.06 -7.98
C LYS A 299 -41.77 18.64 -6.83
N GLU A 300 -41.61 19.90 -6.61
CA GLU A 300 -42.55 21.00 -6.49
C GLU A 300 -41.80 22.24 -5.99
#